data_e3f1df41e2a3b59be0b4524c94569188
#
_entry.id   e3f1df41e2a3b59be0b4524c94569188
#
_cell.length_a   1.000
_cell.length_b   1.000
_cell.length_c   1.000
_cell.angle_alpha   90.00
_cell.angle_beta   90.00
_cell.angle_gamma   90.00
#
_symmetry.space_group_name_H-M   'P 1'
#
loop_
_entity.id
_entity.type
_entity.pdbx_description
1 polymer ?
#
loop_
_entity_poly.entity_id
_entity_poly.type
_entity_poly.pdbx_seq_one_letter_code
_entity_poly.pdbx_strand_id
1 'polypeptide(L)'
;MKKQKMRLLRLFGVTAVVLSAGLWVLIPAWGQTPSAKSMAGMGTGDGNSVLTKDIAQARMATAKYATNLAKAQADGYKIITKMMPNMGYHFLNPGISGFDVRKPPILVYEHTSSNTWQLGALEWVFTSIPKTPPLPNATFGFFPAGCHYNDGTFVPEPTQQDCPATAPGSGAPFFFWHPDLYTLHFWVWYPNPAGLYSSTNPLVNPFNGN
;
A
#
# COMPACT_ATOMS: atom_id res chain seq x y z
N MET A 1 7.90 -44.57 -38.33
CA MET A 1 6.53 -44.96 -38.78
C MET A 1 5.94 -45.88 -37.74
N LYS A 2 5.00 -45.44 -36.93
CA LYS A 2 4.02 -46.32 -36.20
C LYS A 2 2.80 -45.45 -35.90
N LYS A 3 1.73 -45.72 -36.64
CA LYS A 3 0.38 -45.16 -36.46
C LYS A 3 -0.26 -45.80 -35.26
N GLN A 4 -0.78 -45.01 -34.34
CA GLN A 4 -1.65 -45.53 -33.29
C GLN A 4 -3.09 -44.99 -33.44
N LYS A 5 -4.00 -45.92 -33.43
CA LYS A 5 -5.40 -45.83 -33.81
C LYS A 5 -6.21 -45.13 -32.67
N MET A 6 -7.05 -44.22 -33.08
CA MET A 6 -8.14 -43.65 -32.31
C MET A 6 -9.24 -44.69 -32.04
N ARG A 7 -9.58 -44.90 -30.78
CA ARG A 7 -10.79 -45.69 -30.37
C ARG A 7 -11.85 -44.73 -29.89
N LEU A 8 -12.92 -44.68 -30.65
CA LEU A 8 -14.17 -44.03 -30.32
C LEU A 8 -14.91 -44.90 -29.29
N LEU A 9 -15.24 -44.38 -28.13
CA LEU A 9 -16.13 -45.01 -27.17
C LEU A 9 -17.46 -44.24 -27.15
N ARG A 10 -18.51 -44.91 -27.60
CA ARG A 10 -19.89 -44.43 -27.54
C ARG A 10 -20.43 -44.67 -26.13
N LEU A 11 -20.93 -43.64 -25.46
CA LEU A 11 -21.70 -43.73 -24.22
C LEU A 11 -23.18 -43.65 -24.53
N PHE A 12 -23.89 -44.67 -24.03
CA PHE A 12 -25.35 -44.79 -24.04
C PHE A 12 -25.96 -43.80 -23.05
N GLY A 13 -26.99 -43.08 -23.49
CA GLY A 13 -27.82 -42.26 -22.62
C GLY A 13 -28.76 -43.10 -21.76
N VAL A 14 -28.86 -42.72 -20.49
CA VAL A 14 -29.94 -43.14 -19.60
C VAL A 14 -30.66 -41.88 -19.15
N THR A 15 -31.90 -41.74 -19.64
CA THR A 15 -32.82 -40.67 -19.24
C THR A 15 -33.54 -41.13 -17.98
N ALA A 16 -33.22 -40.55 -16.83
CA ALA A 16 -34.01 -40.74 -15.61
C ALA A 16 -35.02 -39.58 -15.48
N VAL A 17 -36.29 -39.91 -15.60
CA VAL A 17 -37.40 -38.99 -15.31
C VAL A 17 -37.63 -39.00 -13.81
N VAL A 18 -37.38 -37.91 -13.13
CA VAL A 18 -37.73 -37.71 -11.72
C VAL A 18 -38.99 -36.89 -11.63
N LEU A 19 -40.08 -37.53 -11.25
CA LEU A 19 -41.35 -36.92 -10.88
C LEU A 19 -41.18 -36.29 -9.49
N SER A 20 -41.07 -34.99 -9.38
CA SER A 20 -41.09 -34.26 -8.11
C SER A 20 -42.52 -33.89 -7.73
N ALA A 21 -43.08 -34.60 -6.72
CA ALA A 21 -44.31 -34.22 -6.05
C ALA A 21 -44.07 -32.92 -5.24
N GLY A 22 -44.75 -31.88 -5.63
CA GLY A 22 -44.66 -30.56 -4.94
C GLY A 22 -45.35 -30.64 -3.57
N LEU A 23 -44.54 -30.47 -2.52
CA LEU A 23 -45.04 -30.24 -1.17
C LEU A 23 -45.16 -28.72 -0.98
N TRP A 24 -46.38 -28.19 -1.01
CA TRP A 24 -46.64 -26.79 -0.66
C TRP A 24 -46.57 -26.65 0.88
N VAL A 25 -45.46 -26.14 1.38
CA VAL A 25 -45.36 -25.72 2.79
C VAL A 25 -45.94 -24.32 2.88
N LEU A 26 -47.08 -24.19 3.55
CA LEU A 26 -47.65 -22.90 3.95
C LEU A 26 -46.77 -22.29 5.03
N ILE A 27 -46.00 -21.28 4.66
CA ILE A 27 -45.24 -20.46 5.61
C ILE A 27 -46.19 -19.42 6.19
N PRO A 28 -46.46 -19.37 7.50
CA PRO A 28 -47.24 -18.30 8.10
C PRO A 28 -46.50 -16.97 7.91
N ALA A 29 -47.19 -15.98 7.34
CA ALA A 29 -46.73 -14.65 7.23
C ALA A 29 -46.65 -14.02 8.63
N TRP A 30 -45.50 -14.02 9.24
CA TRP A 30 -45.20 -13.17 10.38
C TRP A 30 -44.69 -11.85 9.83
N GLY A 31 -45.66 -11.01 9.46
CA GLY A 31 -45.41 -9.63 9.12
C GLY A 31 -45.15 -8.83 10.39
N GLN A 32 -43.88 -8.64 10.70
CA GLN A 32 -43.42 -7.45 11.46
C GLN A 32 -42.18 -6.94 10.73
N THR A 33 -42.42 -5.96 9.87
CA THR A 33 -41.38 -5.05 9.44
C THR A 33 -40.86 -4.34 10.68
N PRO A 34 -39.59 -4.43 11.06
CA PRO A 34 -39.03 -3.52 12.04
C PRO A 34 -39.16 -2.11 11.45
N SER A 35 -39.96 -1.27 12.14
CA SER A 35 -39.96 0.15 11.86
C SER A 35 -38.55 0.65 11.77
N ALA A 36 -38.17 1.17 10.61
CA ALA A 36 -36.90 1.86 10.41
C ALA A 36 -36.93 3.09 11.34
N LYS A 37 -36.55 2.88 12.62
CA LYS A 37 -36.15 3.98 13.49
C LYS A 37 -35.00 4.66 12.79
N SER A 38 -35.28 5.80 12.21
CA SER A 38 -34.31 6.75 11.72
C SER A 38 -33.15 6.81 12.72
N MET A 39 -31.98 6.28 12.33
CA MET A 39 -30.72 6.59 13.00
C MET A 39 -30.26 8.00 12.60
N ALA A 40 -31.13 8.98 12.81
CA ALA A 40 -30.75 10.37 12.82
C ALA A 40 -30.15 10.65 14.20
N GLY A 41 -28.82 10.57 14.29
CA GLY A 41 -28.15 10.89 15.54
C GLY A 41 -26.80 10.19 15.76
N MET A 42 -26.01 9.98 14.73
CA MET A 42 -24.57 9.76 14.87
C MET A 42 -23.84 10.86 14.09
N GLY A 43 -23.63 11.99 14.77
CA GLY A 43 -22.75 13.06 14.31
C GLY A 43 -21.28 12.62 14.38
N THR A 44 -20.83 11.78 13.45
CA THR A 44 -19.43 11.45 13.19
C THR A 44 -19.19 11.30 11.68
N GLY A 45 -20.01 11.95 10.86
CA GLY A 45 -20.13 11.65 9.43
C GLY A 45 -18.95 12.11 8.58
N ASP A 46 -18.47 13.34 8.78
CA ASP A 46 -17.66 13.96 7.73
C ASP A 46 -16.20 13.48 7.69
N GLY A 47 -15.52 13.38 8.83
CA GLY A 47 -14.11 12.97 8.85
C GLY A 47 -13.89 11.52 8.42
N ASN A 48 -14.81 10.60 8.77
CA ASN A 48 -14.69 9.18 8.42
C ASN A 48 -15.05 8.94 6.95
N SER A 49 -15.99 9.67 6.39
CA SER A 49 -16.35 9.60 4.97
C SER A 49 -15.24 10.18 4.08
N VAL A 50 -14.61 11.28 4.50
CA VAL A 50 -13.44 11.87 3.80
C VAL A 50 -12.28 10.90 3.80
N LEU A 51 -11.90 10.35 4.95
CA LEU A 51 -10.81 9.37 5.05
C LEU A 51 -11.06 8.13 4.20
N THR A 52 -12.28 7.59 4.20
CA THR A 52 -12.64 6.42 3.37
C THR A 52 -12.47 6.73 1.89
N LYS A 53 -12.86 7.92 1.46
CA LYS A 53 -12.67 8.39 0.08
C LYS A 53 -11.19 8.51 -0.26
N ASP A 54 -10.38 9.08 0.63
CA ASP A 54 -8.95 9.27 0.42
C ASP A 54 -8.22 7.92 0.32
N ILE A 55 -8.56 6.95 1.18
CA ILE A 55 -8.05 5.58 1.08
C ILE A 55 -8.39 4.96 -0.29
N ALA A 56 -9.64 5.08 -0.73
CA ALA A 56 -10.07 4.54 -2.01
C ALA A 56 -9.33 5.20 -3.19
N GLN A 57 -9.18 6.52 -3.19
CA GLN A 57 -8.46 7.26 -4.22
C GLN A 57 -6.97 6.90 -4.26
N ALA A 58 -6.33 6.82 -3.08
CA ALA A 58 -4.94 6.40 -2.94
C ALA A 58 -4.71 5.01 -3.53
N ARG A 59 -5.55 4.04 -3.14
CA ARG A 59 -5.48 2.66 -3.65
C ARG A 59 -5.71 2.58 -5.15
N MET A 60 -6.74 3.24 -5.66
CA MET A 60 -7.01 3.26 -7.11
C MET A 60 -5.84 3.81 -7.91
N ALA A 61 -5.27 4.92 -7.47
CA ALA A 61 -4.18 5.59 -8.18
C ALA A 61 -2.87 4.79 -8.16
N THR A 62 -2.63 4.02 -7.08
CA THR A 62 -1.38 3.27 -6.86
C THR A 62 -1.50 1.75 -7.09
N ALA A 63 -2.69 1.26 -7.48
CA ALA A 63 -2.95 -0.17 -7.71
C ALA A 63 -1.95 -0.82 -8.69
N LYS A 64 -1.54 -0.08 -9.72
CA LYS A 64 -0.54 -0.52 -10.70
C LYS A 64 0.85 -0.81 -10.10
N TYR A 65 1.10 -0.34 -8.89
CA TYR A 65 2.36 -0.50 -8.17
C TYR A 65 2.29 -1.55 -7.05
N ALA A 66 1.10 -2.02 -6.67
CA ALA A 66 0.88 -2.80 -5.46
C ALA A 66 1.82 -4.00 -5.30
N THR A 67 2.07 -4.74 -6.39
CA THR A 67 3.00 -5.88 -6.44
C THR A 67 4.03 -5.76 -7.57
N ASN A 68 4.15 -4.58 -8.15
CA ASN A 68 4.96 -4.35 -9.35
C ASN A 68 5.91 -3.17 -9.16
N LEU A 69 7.01 -3.42 -8.43
CA LEU A 69 8.06 -2.42 -8.24
C LEU A 69 8.68 -1.98 -9.57
N ALA A 70 8.83 -2.88 -10.55
CA ALA A 70 9.38 -2.53 -11.86
C ALA A 70 8.52 -1.48 -12.58
N LYS A 71 7.19 -1.52 -12.41
CA LYS A 71 6.29 -0.47 -12.94
C LYS A 71 6.51 0.87 -12.24
N ALA A 72 6.69 0.86 -10.92
CA ALA A 72 7.01 2.09 -10.18
C ALA A 72 8.34 2.69 -10.66
N GLN A 73 9.37 1.86 -10.82
CA GLN A 73 10.68 2.30 -11.33
C GLN A 73 10.59 2.85 -12.76
N ALA A 74 9.82 2.21 -13.64
CA ALA A 74 9.58 2.70 -15.00
C ALA A 74 8.83 4.05 -15.01
N ASP A 75 8.01 4.34 -14.00
CA ASP A 75 7.30 5.61 -13.83
C ASP A 75 8.14 6.66 -13.07
N GLY A 76 9.43 6.39 -12.81
CA GLY A 76 10.39 7.36 -12.28
C GLY A 76 10.69 7.24 -10.78
N TYR A 77 10.13 6.26 -10.06
CA TYR A 77 10.47 6.01 -8.67
C TYR A 77 11.86 5.36 -8.55
N LYS A 78 12.71 5.93 -7.71
CA LYS A 78 14.09 5.48 -7.46
C LYS A 78 14.26 5.18 -5.98
N ILE A 79 15.05 4.16 -5.66
CA ILE A 79 15.36 3.83 -4.27
C ILE A 79 16.07 5.00 -3.59
N ILE A 80 15.63 5.35 -2.39
CA ILE A 80 16.26 6.38 -1.55
C ILE A 80 16.67 5.88 -0.17
N THR A 81 16.03 4.80 0.32
CA THR A 81 16.51 4.08 1.50
C THR A 81 16.54 2.58 1.23
N LYS A 82 17.57 1.90 1.73
CA LYS A 82 17.57 0.46 1.91
C LYS A 82 16.51 0.10 2.96
N MET A 83 16.39 -1.17 3.27
CA MET A 83 15.46 -1.64 4.27
C MET A 83 15.65 -0.90 5.60
N MET A 84 14.62 -0.19 6.02
CA MET A 84 14.51 0.40 7.34
C MET A 84 13.67 -0.52 8.25
N PRO A 85 14.16 -0.86 9.45
CA PRO A 85 13.43 -1.76 10.36
C PRO A 85 12.00 -1.28 10.61
N ASN A 86 11.03 -2.19 10.48
CA ASN A 86 9.59 -1.92 10.61
C ASN A 86 9.02 -0.86 9.65
N MET A 87 9.74 -0.53 8.58
CA MET A 87 9.27 0.41 7.55
C MET A 87 9.31 -0.20 6.17
N GLY A 88 10.45 -0.77 5.77
CA GLY A 88 10.71 -1.27 4.42
C GLY A 88 11.65 -0.39 3.63
N TYR A 89 11.51 -0.43 2.32
CA TYR A 89 12.33 0.27 1.33
C TYR A 89 11.56 1.46 0.78
N HIS A 90 12.20 2.63 0.69
CA HIS A 90 11.55 3.84 0.16
C HIS A 90 12.02 4.14 -1.26
N PHE A 91 11.05 4.42 -2.13
CA PHE A 91 11.28 4.78 -3.52
C PHE A 91 10.65 6.15 -3.80
N LEU A 92 11.46 7.14 -4.14
CA LEU A 92 11.06 8.53 -4.43
C LEU A 92 10.93 8.74 -5.95
N ASN A 93 9.85 9.40 -6.36
CA ASN A 93 9.76 10.02 -7.67
C ASN A 93 10.04 11.52 -7.53
N PRO A 94 11.22 12.03 -7.95
CA PRO A 94 11.58 13.43 -7.78
C PRO A 94 10.77 14.41 -8.66
N GLY A 95 10.02 13.88 -9.62
CA GLY A 95 9.10 14.68 -10.44
C GLY A 95 7.75 14.98 -9.77
N ILE A 96 7.51 14.41 -8.56
CA ILE A 96 6.26 14.62 -7.81
C ILE A 96 6.57 15.45 -6.57
N SER A 97 5.81 16.52 -6.36
CA SER A 97 5.94 17.40 -5.20
C SER A 97 4.58 17.77 -4.63
N GLY A 98 4.57 18.22 -3.37
CA GLY A 98 3.35 18.60 -2.66
C GLY A 98 2.49 17.41 -2.25
N PHE A 99 1.28 17.69 -1.74
CA PHE A 99 0.34 16.68 -1.30
C PHE A 99 -0.79 16.48 -2.32
N ASP A 100 -0.87 15.30 -2.89
CA ASP A 100 -2.05 14.75 -3.60
C ASP A 100 -2.13 13.27 -3.22
N VAL A 101 -3.23 12.85 -2.63
CA VAL A 101 -3.44 11.47 -2.20
C VAL A 101 -3.33 10.45 -3.34
N ARG A 102 -3.53 10.90 -4.58
CA ARG A 102 -3.43 10.10 -5.81
C ARG A 102 -2.03 10.08 -6.43
N LYS A 103 -1.14 10.97 -5.96
CA LYS A 103 0.23 11.13 -6.49
C LYS A 103 1.24 11.18 -5.37
N PRO A 104 1.43 10.08 -4.62
CA PRO A 104 2.44 10.04 -3.57
C PRO A 104 3.83 10.20 -4.16
N PRO A 105 4.67 11.11 -3.63
CA PRO A 105 6.05 11.22 -4.06
C PRO A 105 6.89 10.01 -3.65
N ILE A 106 6.54 9.33 -2.56
CA ILE A 106 7.29 8.19 -2.05
C ILE A 106 6.36 6.97 -1.94
N LEU A 107 6.86 5.82 -2.40
CA LEU A 107 6.27 4.50 -2.26
C LEU A 107 7.13 3.68 -1.29
N VAL A 108 6.50 3.11 -0.26
CA VAL A 108 7.16 2.27 0.75
C VAL A 108 6.84 0.82 0.48
N TYR A 109 7.88 0.04 0.15
CA TYR A 109 7.75 -1.38 -0.18
C TYR A 109 8.37 -2.27 0.88
N GLU A 110 7.77 -3.41 1.09
CA GLU A 110 8.44 -4.54 1.73
C GLU A 110 8.94 -5.54 0.68
N HIS A 111 10.06 -6.21 0.99
CA HIS A 111 10.56 -7.33 0.24
C HIS A 111 10.24 -8.59 1.01
N THR A 112 9.31 -9.39 0.50
CA THR A 112 8.77 -10.54 1.22
C THR A 112 9.75 -11.72 1.22
N SER A 113 9.56 -12.66 2.14
CA SER A 113 10.35 -13.91 2.19
C SER A 113 10.22 -14.77 0.93
N SER A 114 9.18 -14.59 0.13
CA SER A 114 9.01 -15.22 -1.18
C SER A 114 9.71 -14.48 -2.33
N ASN A 115 10.60 -13.54 -2.02
CA ASN A 115 11.33 -12.72 -2.98
C ASN A 115 10.42 -11.86 -3.88
N THR A 116 9.31 -11.39 -3.35
CA THR A 116 8.38 -10.50 -4.05
C THR A 116 8.32 -9.14 -3.37
N TRP A 117 7.99 -8.11 -4.15
CA TRP A 117 7.81 -6.75 -3.65
C TRP A 117 6.33 -6.46 -3.42
N GLN A 118 6.00 -5.96 -2.23
CA GLN A 118 4.65 -5.57 -1.86
C GLN A 118 4.64 -4.11 -1.41
N LEU A 119 3.83 -3.29 -2.07
CA LEU A 119 3.59 -1.92 -1.61
C LEU A 119 2.85 -1.98 -0.26
N GLY A 120 3.38 -1.28 0.72
CA GLY A 120 2.83 -1.22 2.07
C GLY A 120 2.18 0.12 2.35
N ALA A 121 2.94 1.19 2.18
CA ALA A 121 2.50 2.55 2.46
C ALA A 121 2.84 3.52 1.33
N LEU A 122 2.14 4.65 1.37
CA LEU A 122 2.44 5.86 0.62
C LEU A 122 3.02 6.89 1.59
N GLU A 123 3.93 7.75 1.13
CA GLU A 123 4.56 8.71 2.02
C GLU A 123 4.72 10.09 1.36
N TRP A 124 4.53 11.12 2.18
CA TRP A 124 4.80 12.52 1.88
C TRP A 124 5.71 13.09 2.95
N VAL A 125 6.53 14.04 2.55
CA VAL A 125 7.48 14.71 3.44
C VAL A 125 7.24 16.22 3.45
N PHE A 126 7.49 16.84 4.62
CA PHE A 126 7.26 18.26 4.87
C PHE A 126 8.45 18.82 5.66
N THR A 127 8.85 20.05 5.39
CA THR A 127 9.89 20.77 6.14
C THR A 127 9.39 21.29 7.50
N SER A 128 8.07 21.29 7.70
CA SER A 128 7.43 21.59 8.98
C SER A 128 6.09 20.87 9.06
N ILE A 129 5.61 20.55 10.25
CA ILE A 129 4.28 19.94 10.42
C ILE A 129 3.21 20.91 9.92
N PRO A 130 2.37 20.52 8.94
CA PRO A 130 1.30 21.37 8.44
C PRO A 130 0.32 21.79 9.53
N LYS A 131 -0.02 23.09 9.61
CA LYS A 131 -1.02 23.59 10.57
C LYS A 131 -2.38 22.90 10.43
N THR A 132 -2.75 22.61 9.17
CA THR A 132 -3.92 21.79 8.85
C THR A 132 -3.41 20.48 8.27
N PRO A 133 -3.60 19.34 8.96
CA PRO A 133 -3.20 18.05 8.44
C PRO A 133 -3.88 17.77 7.09
N PRO A 134 -3.15 17.26 6.10
CA PRO A 134 -3.68 17.02 4.76
C PRO A 134 -4.64 15.82 4.69
N LEU A 135 -4.62 14.96 5.71
CA LEU A 135 -5.53 13.83 5.90
C LEU A 135 -6.16 13.91 7.31
N PRO A 136 -7.41 13.45 7.48
CA PRO A 136 -8.05 13.44 8.78
C PRO A 136 -7.25 12.69 9.84
N ASN A 137 -6.96 13.32 10.97
CA ASN A 137 -6.22 12.76 12.10
C ASN A 137 -4.80 12.28 11.75
N ALA A 138 -4.17 12.82 10.70
CA ALA A 138 -2.82 12.47 10.33
C ALA A 138 -1.83 12.78 11.45
N THR A 139 -0.92 11.84 11.69
CA THR A 139 0.25 12.01 12.56
C THR A 139 1.53 11.98 11.73
N PHE A 140 2.58 12.60 12.24
CA PHE A 140 3.82 12.78 11.51
C PHE A 140 4.97 12.14 12.26
N GLY A 141 5.84 11.43 11.53
CA GLY A 141 7.14 11.00 11.98
C GLY A 141 8.18 12.11 11.79
N PHE A 142 9.41 11.83 12.25
CA PHE A 142 10.57 12.69 12.05
C PHE A 142 11.65 11.91 11.31
N PHE A 143 12.27 12.54 10.34
CA PHE A 143 13.41 12.00 9.61
C PHE A 143 14.53 13.04 9.59
N PRO A 144 15.73 12.74 10.16
CA PRO A 144 16.81 13.69 10.26
C PRO A 144 17.39 14.09 8.91
N ALA A 145 17.99 15.26 8.85
CA ALA A 145 18.74 15.73 7.68
C ALA A 145 19.77 14.70 7.24
N GLY A 146 19.97 14.57 5.94
CA GLY A 146 20.97 13.61 5.46
C GLY A 146 21.09 13.47 3.96
N CYS A 147 22.09 12.69 3.61
CA CYS A 147 22.55 12.41 2.27
C CYS A 147 21.98 11.08 1.76
N HIS A 148 21.36 11.10 0.61
CA HIS A 148 20.90 9.91 -0.10
C HIS A 148 21.84 9.55 -1.24
N TYR A 149 21.97 8.25 -1.50
CA TYR A 149 22.83 7.72 -2.55
C TYR A 149 22.00 6.82 -3.49
N ASN A 150 22.50 6.65 -4.71
CA ASN A 150 21.77 5.95 -5.79
C ASN A 150 21.46 4.47 -5.50
N ASP A 151 22.07 3.88 -4.48
CA ASP A 151 21.81 2.49 -4.03
C ASP A 151 20.86 2.39 -2.82
N GLY A 152 20.28 3.54 -2.40
CA GLY A 152 19.44 3.62 -1.21
C GLY A 152 20.20 3.71 0.11
N THR A 153 21.52 3.91 0.10
CA THR A 153 22.26 4.25 1.30
C THR A 153 21.84 5.64 1.78
N PHE A 154 21.58 5.77 3.07
CA PHE A 154 21.31 7.02 3.76
C PHE A 154 22.39 7.27 4.81
N VAL A 155 22.92 8.50 4.84
CA VAL A 155 23.92 8.94 5.82
C VAL A 155 23.40 10.23 6.45
N PRO A 156 23.11 10.25 7.77
CA PRO A 156 22.71 11.47 8.45
C PRO A 156 23.85 12.51 8.42
N GLU A 157 23.58 13.67 7.83
CA GLU A 157 24.50 14.80 7.77
C GLU A 157 23.72 16.11 7.88
N PRO A 158 24.15 17.05 8.72
CA PRO A 158 23.39 18.26 9.00
C PRO A 158 23.35 19.22 7.81
N THR A 159 24.32 19.17 6.90
CA THR A 159 24.37 20.01 5.69
C THR A 159 24.78 19.22 4.46
N GLN A 160 24.42 19.74 3.30
CA GLN A 160 24.80 19.11 2.03
C GLN A 160 26.32 19.09 1.81
N GLN A 161 27.04 20.07 2.36
CA GLN A 161 28.49 20.17 2.24
C GLN A 161 29.22 19.04 2.96
N ASP A 162 28.58 18.43 3.98
CA ASP A 162 29.12 17.34 4.75
C ASP A 162 28.91 15.98 4.03
N CYS A 163 28.11 15.95 2.97
CA CYS A 163 27.84 14.72 2.24
C CYS A 163 29.06 14.21 1.48
N PRO A 164 29.54 12.98 1.75
CA PRO A 164 30.53 12.33 0.90
C PRO A 164 30.06 12.23 -0.56
N ALA A 165 30.96 12.38 -1.52
CA ALA A 165 30.65 12.24 -2.94
C ALA A 165 30.14 10.84 -3.31
N THR A 166 30.51 9.84 -2.50
CA THR A 166 30.06 8.44 -2.63
C THR A 166 29.66 7.85 -1.28
N ALA A 167 28.71 6.93 -1.29
CA ALA A 167 28.25 6.27 -0.09
C ALA A 167 29.37 5.49 0.61
N PRO A 168 29.53 5.60 1.93
CA PRO A 168 30.44 4.77 2.69
C PRO A 168 30.14 3.28 2.51
N GLY A 169 31.17 2.49 2.21
CA GLY A 169 31.09 1.05 2.06
C GLY A 169 30.63 0.56 0.68
N SER A 170 29.62 1.15 0.05
CA SER A 170 29.15 0.72 -1.28
C SER A 170 29.80 1.49 -2.45
N GLY A 171 30.29 2.72 -2.21
CA GLY A 171 30.80 3.58 -3.27
C GLY A 171 29.74 4.13 -4.22
N ALA A 172 28.46 3.99 -3.91
CA ALA A 172 27.38 4.51 -4.73
C ALA A 172 27.43 6.03 -4.84
N PRO A 173 27.18 6.64 -6.02
CA PRO A 173 27.20 8.09 -6.19
C PRO A 173 26.15 8.80 -5.32
N PHE A 174 26.51 10.00 -4.84
CA PHE A 174 25.58 10.92 -4.19
C PHE A 174 24.37 11.20 -5.09
N PHE A 175 23.19 11.26 -4.49
CA PHE A 175 21.94 11.52 -5.21
C PHE A 175 21.37 12.90 -4.83
N PHE A 176 21.03 13.12 -3.56
CA PHE A 176 20.56 14.39 -3.03
C PHE A 176 20.73 14.44 -1.50
N TRP A 177 20.63 15.64 -0.95
CA TRP A 177 20.54 15.91 0.47
C TRP A 177 19.17 16.55 0.79
N HIS A 178 18.67 16.34 2.00
CA HIS A 178 17.49 17.04 2.53
C HIS A 178 17.73 17.52 3.96
N PRO A 179 17.11 18.65 4.40
CA PRO A 179 17.07 19.06 5.80
C PRO A 179 16.21 18.11 6.63
N ASP A 180 16.09 18.38 7.93
CA ASP A 180 15.10 17.69 8.77
C ASP A 180 13.72 17.73 8.14
N LEU A 181 13.05 16.57 8.13
CA LEU A 181 11.74 16.37 7.53
C LEU A 181 10.76 15.76 8.51
N TYR A 182 9.48 16.11 8.32
CA TYR A 182 8.35 15.45 8.93
C TYR A 182 7.68 14.55 7.90
N THR A 183 7.50 13.27 8.24
CA THR A 183 7.02 12.25 7.31
C THR A 183 5.58 11.90 7.63
N LEU A 184 4.74 11.78 6.60
CA LEU A 184 3.38 11.28 6.69
C LEU A 184 3.30 9.95 5.96
N HIS A 185 3.31 8.86 6.71
CA HIS A 185 3.03 7.54 6.18
C HIS A 185 1.52 7.31 6.07
N PHE A 186 1.08 6.57 5.05
CA PHE A 186 -0.31 6.20 4.82
C PHE A 186 -0.38 4.72 4.43
N TRP A 187 -0.57 3.85 5.46
CA TRP A 187 -0.57 2.39 5.34
C TRP A 187 -1.86 1.86 4.72
N VAL A 188 -2.06 2.11 3.45
CA VAL A 188 -3.29 1.73 2.73
C VAL A 188 -3.20 0.37 2.03
N TRP A 189 -2.00 -0.18 1.85
CA TRP A 189 -1.79 -1.44 1.15
C TRP A 189 -1.48 -2.60 2.09
N TYR A 190 -0.89 -2.32 3.24
CA TYR A 190 -0.57 -3.31 4.26
C TYR A 190 -1.19 -2.87 5.59
N PRO A 191 -1.87 -3.79 6.32
CA PRO A 191 -2.45 -3.43 7.62
C PRO A 191 -1.35 -3.03 8.60
N ASN A 192 -1.61 -1.98 9.38
CA ASN A 192 -0.69 -1.53 10.41
C ASN A 192 -1.39 -1.49 11.77
N PRO A 193 -1.10 -2.43 12.70
CA PRO A 193 -1.71 -2.43 14.02
C PRO A 193 -1.26 -1.25 14.89
N ALA A 194 -0.14 -0.59 14.57
CA ALA A 194 0.31 0.63 15.24
C ALA A 194 -0.44 1.88 14.78
N GLY A 195 -1.26 1.78 13.73
CA GLY A 195 -2.10 2.86 13.20
C GLY A 195 -1.81 3.20 11.75
N LEU A 196 -2.84 3.78 11.11
CA LEU A 196 -2.84 4.11 9.68
C LEU A 196 -1.71 5.07 9.26
N TYR A 197 -1.29 5.95 10.19
CA TYR A 197 -0.26 6.98 9.97
C TYR A 197 1.02 6.76 10.77
N SER A 198 1.14 5.63 11.47
CA SER A 198 2.36 5.34 12.23
C SER A 198 3.59 5.32 11.34
N SER A 199 4.70 5.88 11.81
CA SER A 199 5.98 5.85 11.09
C SER A 199 6.50 4.44 10.90
N THR A 200 6.10 3.48 11.76
CA THR A 200 6.55 2.10 11.70
C THR A 200 5.36 1.14 11.67
N ASN A 201 5.58 -0.04 11.09
CA ASN A 201 4.61 -1.12 11.03
C ASN A 201 5.27 -2.43 11.48
N PRO A 202 4.91 -2.96 12.67
CA PRO A 202 5.56 -4.16 13.19
C PRO A 202 5.33 -5.41 12.34
N LEU A 203 4.34 -5.41 11.45
CA LEU A 203 4.09 -6.53 10.53
C LEU A 203 5.04 -6.55 9.33
N VAL A 204 5.70 -5.45 9.01
CA VAL A 204 6.68 -5.38 7.92
C VAL A 204 8.00 -6.06 8.30
N ASN A 205 8.42 -5.93 9.56
CA ASN A 205 9.70 -6.46 10.03
C ASN A 205 9.93 -7.97 9.78
N PRO A 206 8.95 -8.88 9.96
CA PRO A 206 9.14 -10.31 9.69
C PRO A 206 9.40 -10.65 8.21
N PHE A 207 9.04 -9.75 7.30
CA PHE A 207 9.11 -9.96 5.85
C PHE A 207 10.29 -9.24 5.20
N ASN A 208 10.97 -8.38 5.93
CA ASN A 208 12.24 -7.79 5.51
C ASN A 208 13.33 -8.87 5.58
N GLY A 209 13.20 -9.88 4.75
CA GLY A 209 14.12 -11.00 4.69
C GLY A 209 15.56 -10.53 4.48
N ASN A 210 16.43 -11.11 5.24
CA ASN A 210 17.87 -11.08 5.01
C ASN A 210 18.19 -11.92 3.77
#